data_7ffb8faf4c8f0d60e91433ad96af12af
#
_entry.id   7ffb8faf4c8f0d60e91433ad96af12af
#
_cell.length_a   1.000
_cell.length_b   1.000
_cell.length_c   1.000
_cell.angle_alpha   90.00
_cell.angle_beta   90.00
_cell.angle_gamma   90.00
#
_symmetry.space_group_name_H-M   'P 1'
#
loop_
_entity.id
_entity.type
_entity.pdbx_description
1 polymer ?
#
loop_
_entity_poly.entity_id
_entity_poly.type
_entity_poly.pdbx_seq_one_letter_code
_entity_poly.pdbx_strand_id
1 'polypeptide(L)'
;MRFFILLLVLTVGFLSCKNNGQNTGQATAAKKEAPKSKAKEIIIENREPVKPDFRVLEMTNANDVLTVVVSYGGGCEEHDFNAYFSGGWAKSMPPQAVLSFEHLNPNNDNCRSMVKDTFQFNLKPLQYSGSKEVVVKWSINPDKQTTYSYGK
;
A
#
# COMPACT_ATOMS: atom_id res chain seq x y z
N MET A 1 -3.46 -61.48 55.92
CA MET A 1 -4.45 -61.85 54.88
C MET A 1 -4.24 -60.85 53.73
N ARG A 2 -3.40 -61.18 52.83
CA ARG A 2 -3.57 -61.81 51.52
C ARG A 2 -4.77 -61.23 50.76
N PHE A 3 -4.48 -60.37 49.78
CA PHE A 3 -5.15 -60.50 48.47
C PHE A 3 -4.27 -59.78 47.41
N PHE A 4 -3.80 -60.57 46.50
CA PHE A 4 -3.23 -60.24 45.21
C PHE A 4 -4.33 -59.67 44.32
N ILE A 5 -4.13 -58.55 43.67
CA ILE A 5 -4.91 -58.19 42.49
C ILE A 5 -3.98 -57.73 41.38
N LEU A 6 -4.09 -58.47 40.36
CA LEU A 6 -3.46 -58.52 39.05
C LEU A 6 -3.44 -57.16 38.34
N LEU A 7 -2.25 -56.83 37.86
CA LEU A 7 -2.00 -55.69 36.98
C LEU A 7 -2.39 -56.08 35.54
N LEU A 8 -3.50 -55.51 35.04
CA LEU A 8 -3.88 -55.66 33.66
C LEU A 8 -3.43 -54.42 32.87
N VAL A 9 -2.32 -54.56 32.15
CA VAL A 9 -1.80 -53.53 31.24
C VAL A 9 -2.62 -53.59 29.95
N LEU A 10 -3.48 -52.55 29.73
CA LEU A 10 -4.20 -52.37 28.49
C LEU A 10 -3.39 -51.40 27.62
N THR A 11 -2.65 -51.93 26.64
CA THR A 11 -1.99 -51.12 25.58
C THR A 11 -3.04 -50.70 24.56
N VAL A 12 -3.43 -49.45 24.60
CA VAL A 12 -4.27 -48.84 23.56
C VAL A 12 -3.33 -48.34 22.46
N GLY A 13 -3.34 -49.04 21.32
CA GLY A 13 -2.64 -48.64 20.14
C GLY A 13 -3.28 -47.40 19.51
N PHE A 14 -2.56 -46.31 19.41
CA PHE A 14 -2.96 -45.15 18.63
C PHE A 14 -2.79 -45.47 17.13
N LEU A 15 -3.88 -45.78 16.46
CA LEU A 15 -3.95 -45.73 15.01
C LEU A 15 -3.83 -44.25 14.56
N SER A 16 -2.66 -43.90 14.03
CA SER A 16 -2.44 -42.63 13.34
C SER A 16 -3.26 -42.60 12.05
N CYS A 17 -4.41 -41.96 12.07
CA CYS A 17 -5.12 -41.59 10.86
C CYS A 17 -4.35 -40.47 10.13
N LYS A 18 -3.71 -40.84 9.02
CA LYS A 18 -3.14 -39.94 8.03
C LYS A 18 -4.29 -39.26 7.29
N ASN A 19 -4.74 -38.11 7.77
CA ASN A 19 -5.74 -37.31 7.09
C ASN A 19 -5.09 -36.56 5.96
N ASN A 20 -5.33 -37.03 4.76
CA ASN A 20 -5.10 -36.31 3.50
C ASN A 20 -6.31 -35.35 3.35
N GLY A 21 -6.24 -34.17 3.92
CA GLY A 21 -7.29 -33.15 3.91
C GLY A 21 -6.84 -31.93 3.12
N GLN A 22 -7.36 -31.85 1.94
CA GLN A 22 -7.80 -30.66 1.19
C GLN A 22 -7.19 -29.30 1.57
N ASN A 23 -6.48 -28.74 0.60
CA ASN A 23 -6.16 -27.33 0.46
C ASN A 23 -7.40 -26.43 0.61
N THR A 24 -7.64 -25.97 1.81
CA THR A 24 -8.45 -24.78 2.04
C THR A 24 -7.55 -23.58 1.82
N GLY A 25 -7.93 -22.72 0.87
CA GLY A 25 -7.19 -21.54 0.47
C GLY A 25 -6.76 -20.69 1.66
N GLN A 26 -5.49 -20.76 1.96
CA GLN A 26 -4.84 -19.85 2.88
C GLN A 26 -4.77 -18.50 2.18
N ALA A 27 -5.66 -17.58 2.56
CA ALA A 27 -5.54 -16.18 2.21
C ALA A 27 -4.16 -15.73 2.69
N THR A 28 -3.23 -15.62 1.76
CA THR A 28 -1.89 -15.10 2.01
C THR A 28 -2.08 -13.68 2.50
N ALA A 29 -1.88 -13.46 3.80
CA ALA A 29 -1.80 -12.13 4.36
C ALA A 29 -0.74 -11.37 3.57
N ALA A 30 -1.17 -10.33 2.85
CA ALA A 30 -0.30 -9.50 2.05
C ALA A 30 0.79 -8.95 2.98
N LYS A 31 2.00 -9.46 2.83
CA LYS A 31 3.20 -8.95 3.49
C LYS A 31 3.27 -7.47 3.15
N LYS A 32 3.16 -6.61 4.16
CA LYS A 32 3.36 -5.18 4.03
C LYS A 32 4.83 -4.97 3.64
N GLU A 33 5.09 -4.90 2.34
CA GLU A 33 6.44 -4.64 1.85
C GLU A 33 6.89 -3.25 2.34
N ALA A 34 8.10 -3.21 2.88
CA ALA A 34 8.74 -1.95 3.23
C ALA A 34 8.99 -1.14 1.94
N PRO A 35 8.91 0.21 1.99
CA PRO A 35 9.11 1.05 0.82
C PRO A 35 10.48 0.79 0.21
N LYS A 36 10.51 0.57 -1.10
CA LYS A 36 11.68 0.13 -1.86
C LYS A 36 12.78 1.19 -2.00
N SER A 37 12.55 2.48 -1.70
CA SER A 37 13.53 3.54 -1.95
C SER A 37 13.32 4.78 -1.07
N LYS A 38 14.30 5.70 -1.13
CA LYS A 38 14.19 7.08 -0.65
C LYS A 38 12.97 7.75 -1.29
N ALA A 39 12.25 8.59 -0.51
CA ALA A 39 11.11 9.33 -1.03
C ALA A 39 11.47 10.13 -2.29
N LYS A 40 10.69 9.95 -3.35
CA LYS A 40 10.85 10.67 -4.63
C LYS A 40 10.34 12.09 -4.50
N GLU A 41 10.90 12.99 -5.30
CA GLU A 41 10.40 14.36 -5.39
C GLU A 41 9.07 14.41 -6.15
N ILE A 42 8.15 15.27 -5.70
CA ILE A 42 6.94 15.62 -6.44
C ILE A 42 7.34 16.60 -7.55
N ILE A 43 6.96 16.30 -8.77
CA ILE A 43 7.22 17.12 -9.95
C ILE A 43 6.20 18.27 -10.00
N ILE A 44 6.67 19.51 -10.04
CA ILE A 44 5.80 20.68 -10.17
C ILE A 44 5.52 20.91 -11.65
N GLU A 45 4.38 20.41 -12.09
CA GLU A 45 3.96 20.50 -13.50
C GLU A 45 2.42 20.43 -13.59
N ASN A 46 1.83 21.30 -14.39
CA ASN A 46 0.42 21.26 -14.68
C ASN A 46 0.14 20.21 -15.78
N ARG A 47 -0.40 19.06 -15.37
CA ARG A 47 -0.76 17.96 -16.28
C ARG A 47 -2.24 17.66 -16.17
N GLU A 48 -2.86 17.43 -17.31
CA GLU A 48 -4.22 16.90 -17.34
C GLU A 48 -4.24 15.49 -16.75
N PRO A 49 -5.23 15.19 -15.87
CA PRO A 49 -5.36 13.85 -15.30
C PRO A 49 -5.66 12.83 -16.41
N VAL A 50 -4.83 11.83 -16.55
CA VAL A 50 -5.05 10.70 -17.46
C VAL A 50 -5.79 9.61 -16.71
N LYS A 51 -6.68 8.88 -17.42
CA LYS A 51 -7.35 7.71 -16.84
C LYS A 51 -6.30 6.68 -16.40
N PRO A 52 -6.22 6.36 -15.11
CA PRO A 52 -5.19 5.46 -14.61
C PRO A 52 -5.47 4.01 -14.97
N ASP A 53 -4.42 3.25 -15.24
CA ASP A 53 -4.39 1.80 -15.36
C ASP A 53 -4.07 1.09 -14.02
N PHE A 54 -4.10 1.84 -12.94
CA PHE A 54 -3.83 1.40 -11.57
C PHE A 54 -4.90 1.91 -10.60
N ARG A 55 -4.88 1.41 -9.38
CA ARG A 55 -5.72 1.87 -8.27
C ARG A 55 -4.88 2.33 -7.11
N VAL A 56 -5.20 3.48 -6.53
CA VAL A 56 -4.68 3.89 -5.23
C VAL A 56 -5.52 3.21 -4.15
N LEU A 57 -4.90 2.36 -3.37
CA LEU A 57 -5.53 1.64 -2.27
C LEU A 57 -5.54 2.48 -0.99
N GLU A 58 -4.40 3.11 -0.69
CA GLU A 58 -4.19 3.87 0.54
C GLU A 58 -3.27 5.07 0.29
N MET A 59 -3.54 6.17 0.98
CA MET A 59 -2.67 7.35 1.05
C MET A 59 -2.51 7.74 2.52
N THR A 60 -1.30 7.71 3.02
CA THR A 60 -0.95 8.13 4.38
C THR A 60 0.30 9.00 4.35
N ASN A 61 0.51 9.79 5.40
CA ASN A 61 1.75 10.54 5.52
C ASN A 61 2.33 10.43 6.93
N ALA A 62 3.64 10.49 6.99
CA ALA A 62 4.40 10.62 8.23
C ALA A 62 5.52 11.62 8.01
N ASN A 63 5.60 12.63 8.87
CA ASN A 63 6.50 13.77 8.67
C ASN A 63 6.31 14.38 7.26
N ASP A 64 7.40 14.56 6.51
CA ASP A 64 7.41 15.13 5.16
C ASP A 64 7.26 14.06 4.05
N VAL A 65 6.83 12.84 4.38
CA VAL A 65 6.75 11.73 3.42
C VAL A 65 5.31 11.27 3.24
N LEU A 66 4.83 11.32 2.00
CA LEU A 66 3.60 10.69 1.54
C LEU A 66 3.89 9.24 1.17
N THR A 67 3.14 8.31 1.73
CA THR A 67 3.16 6.90 1.36
C THR A 67 1.89 6.58 0.60
N VAL A 68 2.04 6.08 -0.62
CA VAL A 68 0.95 5.69 -1.51
C VAL A 68 1.04 4.21 -1.79
N VAL A 69 -0.01 3.47 -1.45
CA VAL A 69 -0.14 2.05 -1.78
C VAL A 69 -1.01 1.94 -3.02
N VAL A 70 -0.48 1.27 -4.04
CA VAL A 70 -1.15 1.10 -5.33
C VAL A 70 -1.36 -0.38 -5.67
N SER A 71 -2.27 -0.64 -6.60
CA SER A 71 -2.43 -1.95 -7.23
C SER A 71 -2.58 -1.76 -8.73
N TYR A 72 -1.82 -2.55 -9.50
CA TYR A 72 -1.76 -2.49 -10.96
C TYR A 72 -1.55 -3.90 -11.55
N GLY A 73 -1.77 -4.03 -12.85
CA GLY A 73 -1.45 -5.26 -13.60
C GLY A 73 0.01 -5.29 -14.01
N GLY A 74 0.65 -6.47 -13.94
CA GLY A 74 2.05 -6.66 -14.29
C GLY A 74 2.68 -7.79 -13.46
N GLY A 75 3.92 -7.61 -13.00
CA GLY A 75 4.60 -8.46 -12.03
C GLY A 75 5.71 -9.32 -12.59
N CYS A 76 6.07 -9.14 -13.88
CA CYS A 76 7.25 -9.72 -14.50
C CYS A 76 8.42 -8.73 -14.53
N GLU A 77 8.13 -7.45 -14.55
CA GLU A 77 9.10 -6.36 -14.64
C GLU A 77 8.91 -5.37 -13.49
N GLU A 78 9.88 -4.50 -13.29
CA GLU A 78 9.78 -3.41 -12.33
C GLU A 78 8.99 -2.24 -12.91
N HIS A 79 8.02 -1.75 -12.13
CA HIS A 79 7.23 -0.57 -12.42
C HIS A 79 7.61 0.55 -11.48
N ASP A 80 7.34 1.79 -11.91
CA ASP A 80 7.60 2.97 -11.10
C ASP A 80 6.42 3.94 -11.16
N PHE A 81 6.43 4.96 -10.30
CA PHE A 81 5.40 5.97 -10.24
C PHE A 81 6.00 7.35 -10.09
N ASN A 82 5.42 8.32 -10.78
CA ASN A 82 5.65 9.75 -10.55
C ASN A 82 4.43 10.41 -9.93
N ALA A 83 4.66 11.45 -9.13
CA ALA A 83 3.63 12.32 -8.59
C ALA A 83 3.82 13.73 -9.14
N TYR A 84 2.73 14.35 -9.58
CA TYR A 84 2.71 15.69 -10.15
C TYR A 84 1.79 16.59 -9.33
N PHE A 85 2.20 17.83 -9.18
CA PHE A 85 1.46 18.92 -8.56
C PHE A 85 1.47 20.14 -9.48
N SER A 86 0.31 20.72 -9.74
CA SER A 86 0.20 21.89 -10.65
C SER A 86 0.81 23.18 -10.11
N GLY A 87 1.26 23.21 -8.86
CA GLY A 87 1.72 24.41 -8.19
C GLY A 87 0.60 25.28 -7.61
N GLY A 88 -0.64 24.91 -7.79
CA GLY A 88 -1.81 25.64 -7.30
C GLY A 88 -2.54 24.94 -6.15
N TRP A 89 -2.87 25.70 -5.09
CA TRP A 89 -3.70 25.20 -3.99
C TRP A 89 -5.15 25.63 -4.18
N ALA A 90 -6.09 24.72 -3.95
CA ALA A 90 -7.50 25.10 -3.89
C ALA A 90 -7.75 25.95 -2.65
N LYS A 91 -8.54 27.03 -2.82
CA LYS A 91 -8.90 28.00 -1.77
C LYS A 91 -9.91 27.39 -0.82
N SER A 92 -9.42 26.71 0.22
CA SER A 92 -10.19 26.12 1.31
C SER A 92 -9.44 26.26 2.64
N MET A 93 -10.05 25.89 3.72
CA MET A 93 -9.46 25.85 5.06
C MET A 93 -9.56 24.43 5.62
N PRO A 94 -8.49 23.63 5.66
CA PRO A 94 -7.14 23.90 5.14
C PRO A 94 -7.09 23.97 3.60
N PRO A 95 -6.05 24.60 3.01
CA PRO A 95 -5.84 24.59 1.58
C PRO A 95 -5.61 23.15 1.06
N GLN A 96 -5.96 22.90 -0.20
CA GLN A 96 -5.86 21.57 -0.79
C GLN A 96 -4.84 21.56 -1.92
N ALA A 97 -3.94 20.58 -1.89
CA ALA A 97 -3.03 20.24 -2.98
C ALA A 97 -3.56 18.98 -3.69
N VAL A 98 -3.80 19.09 -4.99
CA VAL A 98 -4.29 17.97 -5.80
C VAL A 98 -3.11 17.34 -6.54
N LEU A 99 -2.85 16.06 -6.30
CA LEU A 99 -1.81 15.29 -6.96
C LEU A 99 -2.37 14.44 -8.08
N SER A 100 -1.64 14.40 -9.20
CA SER A 100 -1.80 13.39 -10.24
C SER A 100 -0.68 12.38 -10.14
N PHE A 101 -1.00 11.09 -10.28
CA PHE A 101 0.00 10.03 -10.34
C PHE A 101 0.07 9.46 -11.75
N GLU A 102 1.29 9.15 -12.19
CA GLU A 102 1.57 8.49 -13.44
C GLU A 102 2.24 7.15 -13.17
N HIS A 103 1.71 6.11 -13.77
CA HIS A 103 2.29 4.77 -13.74
C HIS A 103 3.30 4.62 -14.89
N LEU A 104 4.51 4.22 -14.56
CA LEU A 104 5.59 4.01 -15.50
C LEU A 104 5.80 2.50 -15.69
N ASN A 105 5.53 2.02 -16.90
CA ASN A 105 5.76 0.65 -17.33
C ASN A 105 6.77 0.65 -18.51
N PRO A 106 8.07 0.88 -18.22
CA PRO A 106 9.07 1.14 -19.24
C PRO A 106 9.34 -0.05 -20.18
N ASN A 107 9.10 -1.27 -19.69
CA ASN A 107 9.35 -2.50 -20.41
C ASN A 107 8.09 -3.12 -21.03
N ASN A 108 6.95 -2.43 -21.01
CA ASN A 108 5.65 -2.91 -21.46
C ASN A 108 5.30 -4.28 -20.85
N ASP A 109 5.40 -4.40 -19.54
CA ASP A 109 5.01 -5.60 -18.81
C ASP A 109 3.54 -5.92 -19.06
N ASN A 110 3.29 -7.04 -19.75
CA ASN A 110 1.96 -7.53 -20.08
C ASN A 110 1.56 -8.74 -19.22
N CYS A 111 2.27 -9.00 -18.13
CA CYS A 111 1.91 -10.05 -17.19
C CYS A 111 0.53 -9.76 -16.57
N ARG A 112 -0.22 -10.83 -16.29
CA ARG A 112 -1.61 -10.72 -15.80
C ARG A 112 -1.71 -10.90 -14.30
N SER A 113 -0.63 -10.74 -13.56
CA SER A 113 -0.66 -10.73 -12.10
C SER A 113 -1.14 -9.37 -11.58
N MET A 114 -1.82 -9.38 -10.45
CA MET A 114 -2.12 -8.14 -9.73
C MET A 114 -1.02 -7.87 -8.71
N VAL A 115 -0.28 -6.80 -8.93
CA VAL A 115 0.78 -6.34 -8.03
C VAL A 115 0.20 -5.34 -7.04
N LYS A 116 0.68 -5.40 -5.80
CA LYS A 116 0.48 -4.37 -4.79
C LYS A 116 1.84 -3.84 -4.38
N ASP A 117 2.05 -2.55 -4.57
CA ASP A 117 3.33 -1.90 -4.30
C ASP A 117 3.15 -0.61 -3.50
N THR A 118 4.25 -0.07 -2.95
CA THR A 118 4.26 1.10 -2.08
C THR A 118 5.32 2.07 -2.54
N PHE A 119 4.91 3.30 -2.84
CA PHE A 119 5.78 4.40 -3.25
C PHE A 119 5.74 5.53 -2.23
N GLN A 120 6.85 6.23 -2.13
CA GLN A 120 7.01 7.36 -1.22
C GLN A 120 7.39 8.63 -1.97
N PHE A 121 6.78 9.75 -1.56
CA PHE A 121 7.00 11.06 -2.16
C PHE A 121 7.27 12.11 -1.08
N ASN A 122 8.17 13.07 -1.38
CA ASN A 122 8.50 14.18 -0.50
C ASN A 122 7.39 15.24 -0.55
N LEU A 123 6.77 15.55 0.58
CA LEU A 123 5.67 16.51 0.69
C LEU A 123 6.12 17.98 0.82
N LYS A 124 7.40 18.25 1.05
CA LYS A 124 7.88 19.62 1.25
C LYS A 124 7.46 20.61 0.16
N PRO A 125 7.45 20.23 -1.15
CA PRO A 125 6.97 21.13 -2.20
C PRO A 125 5.50 21.55 -2.06
N LEU A 126 4.70 20.83 -1.27
CA LEU A 126 3.27 21.14 -1.05
C LEU A 126 3.03 22.09 0.13
N GLN A 127 4.06 22.53 0.84
CA GLN A 127 3.90 23.48 1.94
C GLN A 127 3.39 24.83 1.42
N TYR A 128 2.33 25.32 2.04
CA TYR A 128 1.73 26.61 1.72
C TYR A 128 2.01 27.62 2.82
N SER A 129 2.57 28.77 2.47
CA SER A 129 3.04 29.77 3.44
C SER A 129 1.90 30.35 4.31
N GLY A 130 0.67 30.31 3.84
CA GLY A 130 -0.52 30.80 4.57
C GLY A 130 -1.17 29.80 5.51
N SER A 131 -0.61 28.61 5.68
CA SER A 131 -1.17 27.56 6.53
C SER A 131 -0.07 26.71 7.17
N LYS A 132 -0.38 25.99 8.24
CA LYS A 132 0.48 24.96 8.83
C LYS A 132 0.09 23.55 8.43
N GLU A 133 -0.92 23.42 7.59
CA GLU A 133 -1.39 22.15 7.09
C GLU A 133 -2.00 22.29 5.70
N VAL A 134 -1.93 21.22 4.94
CA VAL A 134 -2.50 21.07 3.58
C VAL A 134 -3.18 19.73 3.48
N VAL A 135 -4.38 19.69 2.91
CA VAL A 135 -5.02 18.42 2.53
C VAL A 135 -4.48 17.99 1.18
N VAL A 136 -3.83 16.86 1.13
CA VAL A 136 -3.29 16.26 -0.10
C VAL A 136 -4.29 15.25 -0.64
N LYS A 137 -4.74 15.44 -1.89
CA LYS A 137 -5.77 14.64 -2.55
C LYS A 137 -5.27 14.03 -3.85
N TRP A 138 -5.82 12.88 -4.21
CA TRP A 138 -5.63 12.33 -5.54
C TRP A 138 -6.65 12.91 -6.52
N SER A 139 -6.21 13.34 -7.70
CA SER A 139 -7.04 14.03 -8.71
C SER A 139 -8.21 13.18 -9.24
N ILE A 140 -8.02 11.86 -9.37
CA ILE A 140 -9.03 10.94 -9.91
C ILE A 140 -10.05 10.49 -8.85
N ASN A 141 -9.60 10.34 -7.60
CA ASN A 141 -10.47 9.95 -6.50
C ASN A 141 -10.19 10.83 -5.27
N PRO A 142 -10.95 11.92 -5.08
CA PRO A 142 -10.75 12.85 -3.97
C PRO A 142 -10.94 12.25 -2.57
N ASP A 143 -11.60 11.08 -2.45
CA ASP A 143 -11.74 10.35 -1.18
C ASP A 143 -10.40 9.76 -0.73
N LYS A 144 -9.46 9.57 -1.66
CA LYS A 144 -8.07 9.24 -1.35
C LYS A 144 -7.32 10.52 -1.01
N GLN A 145 -7.26 10.82 0.29
CA GLN A 145 -6.66 12.04 0.82
C GLN A 145 -5.98 11.81 2.16
N THR A 146 -5.09 12.71 2.52
CA THR A 146 -4.45 12.78 3.84
C THR A 146 -4.16 14.22 4.20
N THR A 147 -4.11 14.55 5.49
CA THR A 147 -3.73 15.89 5.96
C THR A 147 -2.24 15.90 6.30
N TYR A 148 -1.51 16.74 5.64
CA TYR A 148 -0.08 16.99 5.89
C TYR A 148 0.08 18.23 6.77
N SER A 149 0.59 18.04 7.99
CA SER A 149 0.88 19.11 8.94
C SER A 149 2.38 19.34 9.04
N TYR A 150 2.82 20.60 9.01
CA TYR A 150 4.21 21.05 9.02
C TYR A 150 4.39 22.31 9.87
N GLY A 151 5.64 22.71 10.16
CA GLY A 151 5.92 23.93 10.90
C GLY A 151 5.57 23.85 12.39
N LYS A 152 5.94 22.71 13.01
CA LYS A 152 6.00 22.60 14.48
C LYS A 152 7.23 23.27 15.03
#